data_6efc65fed750d6530aee6a4e537e39d8
#
_entry.id   6efc65fed750d6530aee6a4e537e39d8
#
_cell.length_a   1.000
_cell.length_b   1.000
_cell.length_c   1.000
_cell.angle_alpha   90.00
_cell.angle_beta   90.00
_cell.angle_gamma   90.00
#
_symmetry.space_group_name_H-M   'P 1'
#
loop_
_entity.id
_entity.type
_entity.pdbx_description
1 polymer ?
#
loop_
_entity_poly.entity_id
_entity_poly.type
_entity_poly.pdbx_seq_one_letter_code
_entity_poly.pdbx_strand_id
1 'polypeptide(L)'
;MLQIRCKNNNITKSFQEGTTLLEVFQSFPELQFPYPPVSAKVNNASQGLKFRVYQNRDVEFLDARDSSGMRVYVRSLCFVLYKACQDVFPESRLYIEHPISRGYFCNFHKRDNSPLTNGDIDKIRARMQEIVGMDLPFRRNEALTEEAVRIFRERGFSDKVKLLESGDSIYSDYYTLGDTVDYYYGPLVPSAGYLKVFGIEKYDNGMLLRVPDRKDPAKLAEFLPQPKTFEVFSEYVRWNVIMGLQNVGAVNMACKNGRASELIQVSEALQEKKIVQIAEEIEKRYRDKDNPVRIVLITGPSSSGKTTFCKRLSVQLMACGLRPISFSTDDYFVNRVDTPKFPDGRYDFENIKAVDNVTMERDLNDLLAGKKVEIPEYNFTTGKREYNGKKLQLGEGKILLIEGIHALNPLLTAQIPDQVKYKIYISTLTAISLDDHNWIPTRDNRLLRRIIRDYNKGAFTAQETISQWPSVCEGEEKWIIPYQENADVMFNSALNIEFAVLRLHAERILASVPRNCPEYSEAHRLLKFIHYFTPVPDKEIPPTSIMREFVGGSSFKY
;
A
#
# COMPACT_ATOMS: atom_id res chain seq x y z
N MET A 1 20.13 -5.77 37.45
CA MET A 1 20.87 -5.54 36.18
C MET A 1 20.33 -6.49 35.14
N LEU A 2 19.92 -6.00 34.01
CA LEU A 2 19.45 -6.79 32.85
C LEU A 2 20.49 -6.83 31.75
N GLN A 3 20.46 -7.87 30.92
CA GLN A 3 21.37 -8.05 29.79
C GLN A 3 20.68 -7.64 28.50
N ILE A 4 21.28 -6.71 27.76
CA ILE A 4 20.80 -6.31 26.43
C ILE A 4 21.87 -6.66 25.41
N ARG A 5 21.49 -7.52 24.44
CA ARG A 5 22.31 -7.83 23.27
C ARG A 5 21.94 -6.91 22.14
N CYS A 6 22.88 -6.09 21.70
CA CYS A 6 22.73 -5.26 20.50
C CYS A 6 23.01 -6.12 19.26
N LYS A 7 22.01 -6.35 18.41
CA LYS A 7 22.13 -7.17 17.19
C LYS A 7 22.98 -6.49 16.11
N ASN A 8 23.12 -5.16 16.12
CA ASN A 8 23.88 -4.44 15.12
C ASN A 8 25.39 -4.72 15.18
N ASN A 9 25.93 -5.01 16.37
CA ASN A 9 27.36 -5.35 16.57
C ASN A 9 27.57 -6.66 17.35
N ASN A 10 26.48 -7.33 17.73
CA ASN A 10 26.47 -8.56 18.50
C ASN A 10 27.13 -8.47 19.90
N ILE A 11 27.16 -7.27 20.50
CA ILE A 11 27.72 -7.03 21.84
C ILE A 11 26.58 -7.03 22.87
N THR A 12 26.86 -7.63 24.04
CA THR A 12 25.95 -7.64 25.19
C THR A 12 26.50 -6.75 26.29
N LYS A 13 25.65 -5.87 26.82
CA LYS A 13 25.97 -4.99 27.97
C LYS A 13 24.90 -5.11 29.05
N SER A 14 25.28 -4.77 30.29
CA SER A 14 24.42 -4.76 31.46
C SER A 14 23.82 -3.39 31.71
N PHE A 15 22.52 -3.33 32.01
CA PHE A 15 21.79 -2.08 32.24
C PHE A 15 20.92 -2.20 33.50
N GLN A 16 20.50 -1.06 34.03
CA GLN A 16 19.47 -0.99 35.04
C GLN A 16 18.07 -1.21 34.41
N GLU A 17 17.15 -1.77 35.21
CA GLU A 17 15.74 -1.85 34.79
C GLU A 17 15.16 -0.46 34.57
N GLY A 18 14.32 -0.34 33.54
CA GLY A 18 13.73 0.95 33.14
C GLY A 18 14.62 1.83 32.26
N THR A 19 15.84 1.37 31.90
CA THR A 19 16.69 2.09 30.91
C THR A 19 15.96 2.18 29.57
N THR A 20 16.00 3.35 28.95
CA THR A 20 15.40 3.57 27.61
C THR A 20 16.30 3.04 26.51
N LEU A 21 15.73 2.72 25.35
CA LEU A 21 16.49 2.29 24.17
C LEU A 21 17.45 3.39 23.67
N LEU A 22 17.12 4.67 23.90
CA LEU A 22 18.02 5.78 23.58
C LEU A 22 19.28 5.75 24.46
N GLU A 23 19.14 5.57 25.77
CA GLU A 23 20.26 5.41 26.69
C GLU A 23 21.07 4.15 26.37
N VAL A 24 20.39 3.05 25.99
CA VAL A 24 21.05 1.84 25.52
C VAL A 24 21.89 2.15 24.28
N PHE A 25 21.35 2.85 23.28
CA PHE A 25 22.10 3.23 22.08
C PHE A 25 23.33 4.07 22.40
N GLN A 26 23.19 5.09 23.24
CA GLN A 26 24.28 5.98 23.67
C GLN A 26 25.41 5.23 24.40
N SER A 27 25.13 4.08 24.98
CA SER A 27 26.14 3.23 25.64
C SER A 27 27.00 2.41 24.68
N PHE A 28 26.69 2.40 23.38
CA PHE A 28 27.42 1.71 22.32
C PHE A 28 28.11 2.71 21.36
N PRO A 29 29.15 3.46 21.81
CA PRO A 29 29.82 4.46 20.98
C PRO A 29 30.48 3.86 19.73
N GLU A 30 30.75 2.56 19.75
CA GLU A 30 31.25 1.78 18.61
C GLU A 30 30.25 1.59 17.47
N LEU A 31 28.95 1.83 17.71
CA LEU A 31 27.92 1.75 16.67
C LEU A 31 28.00 2.98 15.77
N GLN A 32 28.48 2.78 14.57
CA GLN A 32 28.49 3.81 13.53
C GLN A 32 27.25 3.66 12.64
N PHE A 33 26.32 4.60 12.76
CA PHE A 33 25.19 4.71 11.86
C PHE A 33 25.43 5.85 10.87
N PRO A 34 25.24 5.63 9.54
CA PRO A 34 25.30 6.71 8.56
C PRO A 34 24.26 7.82 8.83
N TYR A 35 23.13 7.43 9.43
CA TYR A 35 22.03 8.31 9.83
C TYR A 35 21.61 8.00 11.26
N PRO A 36 21.15 9.00 12.04
CA PRO A 36 20.70 8.76 13.41
C PRO A 36 19.63 7.67 13.47
N PRO A 37 19.70 6.71 14.42
CA PRO A 37 18.63 5.74 14.61
C PRO A 37 17.35 6.45 15.04
N VAL A 38 16.22 6.04 14.49
CA VAL A 38 14.89 6.62 14.74
C VAL A 38 13.98 5.67 15.52
N SER A 39 14.31 4.39 15.56
CA SER A 39 13.58 3.34 16.26
C SER A 39 14.49 2.13 16.54
N ALA A 40 13.92 1.12 17.20
CA ALA A 40 14.59 -0.17 17.36
C ALA A 40 13.58 -1.32 17.30
N LYS A 41 14.05 -2.53 16.99
CA LYS A 41 13.32 -3.77 17.22
C LYS A 41 13.78 -4.36 18.55
N VAL A 42 12.85 -4.65 19.44
CA VAL A 42 13.07 -5.35 20.71
C VAL A 42 12.47 -6.75 20.57
N ASN A 43 13.32 -7.78 20.59
CA ASN A 43 12.90 -9.16 20.28
C ASN A 43 12.03 -9.22 19.00
N ASN A 44 12.50 -8.57 17.93
CA ASN A 44 11.83 -8.43 16.64
C ASN A 44 10.50 -7.64 16.65
N ALA A 45 10.11 -6.97 17.72
CA ALA A 45 8.97 -6.06 17.75
C ALA A 45 9.43 -4.60 17.67
N SER A 46 8.86 -3.81 16.74
CA SER A 46 9.23 -2.40 16.56
C SER A 46 8.83 -1.54 17.76
N GLN A 47 9.78 -0.74 18.27
CA GLN A 47 9.62 0.15 19.42
C GLN A 47 10.27 1.52 19.14
N GLY A 48 9.74 2.57 19.77
CA GLY A 48 10.38 3.88 19.78
C GLY A 48 11.59 3.93 20.72
N LEU A 49 12.51 4.85 20.51
CA LEU A 49 13.74 4.97 21.30
C LEU A 49 13.49 5.35 22.77
N LYS A 50 12.31 5.86 23.12
CA LYS A 50 11.90 6.13 24.51
C LYS A 50 11.30 4.91 25.23
N PHE A 51 11.19 3.77 24.55
CA PHE A 51 10.72 2.53 25.17
C PHE A 51 11.68 2.10 26.30
N ARG A 52 11.12 1.74 27.46
CA ARG A 52 11.86 1.29 28.65
C ARG A 52 11.96 -0.22 28.70
N VAL A 53 13.15 -0.72 28.98
CA VAL A 53 13.44 -2.16 29.03
C VAL A 53 13.47 -2.62 30.50
N TYR A 54 12.73 -3.70 30.81
CA TYR A 54 12.63 -4.25 32.16
C TYR A 54 13.08 -5.72 32.27
N GLN A 55 13.50 -6.31 31.14
CA GLN A 55 13.93 -7.71 31.05
C GLN A 55 15.06 -7.84 30.04
N ASN A 56 15.78 -8.97 30.06
CA ASN A 56 16.78 -9.27 29.05
C ASN A 56 16.15 -9.23 27.64
N ARG A 57 16.82 -8.56 26.70
CA ARG A 57 16.30 -8.34 25.34
C ARG A 57 17.41 -8.33 24.31
N ASP A 58 17.03 -8.77 23.11
CA ASP A 58 17.75 -8.47 21.88
C ASP A 58 17.23 -7.15 21.31
N VAL A 59 18.12 -6.24 20.98
CA VAL A 59 17.79 -4.93 20.43
C VAL A 59 18.53 -4.71 19.10
N GLU A 60 17.79 -4.29 18.07
CA GLU A 60 18.32 -3.91 16.76
C GLU A 60 17.90 -2.47 16.47
N PHE A 61 18.86 -1.54 16.43
CA PHE A 61 18.59 -0.13 16.13
C PHE A 61 18.39 0.05 14.62
N LEU A 62 17.48 0.95 14.25
CA LEU A 62 17.06 1.20 12.87
C LEU A 62 17.12 2.68 12.56
N ASP A 63 17.75 3.05 11.46
CA ASP A 63 17.68 4.40 10.87
C ASP A 63 16.56 4.50 9.81
N ALA A 64 16.43 5.65 9.15
CA ALA A 64 15.40 5.92 8.17
C ALA A 64 15.54 5.12 6.84
N ARG A 65 16.61 4.37 6.63
CA ARG A 65 16.76 3.46 5.48
C ARG A 65 15.94 2.18 5.67
N ASP A 66 15.73 1.76 6.91
CA ASP A 66 14.80 0.65 7.20
C ASP A 66 13.34 1.12 7.02
N SER A 67 12.51 0.25 6.47
CA SER A 67 11.10 0.57 6.22
C SER A 67 10.32 0.88 7.50
N SER A 68 10.65 0.23 8.62
CA SER A 68 10.06 0.50 9.93
C SER A 68 10.54 1.84 10.49
N GLY A 69 11.84 2.14 10.34
CA GLY A 69 12.42 3.43 10.72
C GLY A 69 11.81 4.59 9.93
N MET A 70 11.66 4.44 8.61
CA MET A 70 11.03 5.46 7.76
C MET A 70 9.56 5.70 8.18
N ARG A 71 8.80 4.66 8.53
CA ARG A 71 7.43 4.82 9.04
C ARG A 71 7.38 5.66 10.32
N VAL A 72 8.35 5.47 11.22
CA VAL A 72 8.47 6.29 12.45
C VAL A 72 8.80 7.74 12.11
N TYR A 73 9.75 7.96 11.20
CA TYR A 73 10.13 9.30 10.75
C TYR A 73 8.95 10.06 10.14
N VAL A 74 8.28 9.45 9.16
CA VAL A 74 7.15 10.08 8.45
C VAL A 74 5.98 10.36 9.39
N ARG A 75 5.63 9.44 10.27
CA ARG A 75 4.56 9.62 11.26
C ARG A 75 4.87 10.81 12.18
N SER A 76 6.10 10.93 12.64
CA SER A 76 6.54 12.06 13.46
C SER A 76 6.52 13.39 12.69
N LEU A 77 6.88 13.34 11.40
CA LEU A 77 6.83 14.50 10.51
C LEU A 77 5.38 14.98 10.28
N CYS A 78 4.42 14.04 10.16
CA CYS A 78 3.00 14.38 10.06
C CYS A 78 2.51 15.12 11.31
N PHE A 79 2.98 14.76 12.49
CA PHE A 79 2.63 15.49 13.71
C PHE A 79 3.24 16.90 13.74
N VAL A 80 4.48 17.08 13.29
CA VAL A 80 5.07 18.42 13.14
C VAL A 80 4.30 19.26 12.12
N LEU A 81 3.90 18.66 10.98
CA LEU A 81 3.04 19.34 9.99
C LEU A 81 1.71 19.77 10.61
N TYR A 82 1.02 18.84 11.31
CA TYR A 82 -0.26 19.16 11.95
C TYR A 82 -0.11 20.30 12.96
N LYS A 83 0.91 20.23 13.86
CA LYS A 83 1.17 21.33 14.81
C LYS A 83 1.46 22.65 14.07
N ALA A 84 2.29 22.66 13.05
CA ALA A 84 2.59 23.87 12.28
C ALA A 84 1.33 24.45 11.61
N CYS A 85 0.43 23.60 11.08
CA CYS A 85 -0.83 24.04 10.52
C CYS A 85 -1.71 24.71 11.58
N GLN A 86 -1.82 24.15 12.79
CA GLN A 86 -2.60 24.73 13.89
C GLN A 86 -1.99 26.02 14.41
N ASP A 87 -0.67 26.12 14.52
CA ASP A 87 0.02 27.31 14.98
C ASP A 87 -0.14 28.51 14.01
N VAL A 88 -0.13 28.23 12.70
CA VAL A 88 -0.24 29.27 11.65
C VAL A 88 -1.70 29.60 11.31
N PHE A 89 -2.55 28.58 11.30
CA PHE A 89 -3.97 28.67 10.95
C PHE A 89 -4.81 27.95 12.01
N PRO A 90 -5.12 28.59 13.14
CA PRO A 90 -5.95 28.01 14.19
C PRO A 90 -7.30 27.53 13.64
N GLU A 91 -7.78 26.42 14.19
CA GLU A 91 -9.05 25.76 13.79
C GLU A 91 -9.07 25.28 12.31
N SER A 92 -7.94 25.21 11.64
CA SER A 92 -7.81 24.54 10.34
C SER A 92 -7.97 23.03 10.48
N ARG A 93 -8.31 22.36 9.37
CA ARG A 93 -8.38 20.90 9.31
C ARG A 93 -7.34 20.37 8.32
N LEU A 94 -6.56 19.41 8.78
CA LEU A 94 -5.57 18.69 7.98
C LEU A 94 -6.01 17.24 7.85
N TYR A 95 -5.97 16.72 6.62
CA TYR A 95 -6.17 15.31 6.32
C TYR A 95 -4.94 14.77 5.61
N ILE A 96 -4.27 13.77 6.18
CA ILE A 96 -3.16 13.09 5.52
C ILE A 96 -3.76 11.89 4.80
N GLU A 97 -3.97 12.03 3.49
CA GLU A 97 -4.81 11.10 2.75
C GLU A 97 -4.04 9.90 2.22
N HIS A 98 -3.04 10.12 1.38
CA HIS A 98 -2.39 9.00 0.70
C HIS A 98 -0.98 9.31 0.21
N PRO A 99 -0.12 8.27 0.09
CA PRO A 99 1.17 8.43 -0.56
C PRO A 99 1.00 8.66 -2.06
N ILE A 100 1.63 9.72 -2.57
CA ILE A 100 1.70 10.06 -3.99
C ILE A 100 3.02 10.74 -4.30
N SER A 101 3.53 10.60 -5.52
CA SER A 101 4.73 11.30 -5.97
C SER A 101 5.94 11.12 -5.05
N ARG A 102 6.05 9.97 -4.39
CA ARG A 102 7.03 9.65 -3.34
C ARG A 102 6.98 10.60 -2.12
N GLY A 103 5.82 11.16 -1.86
CA GLY A 103 5.47 11.96 -0.70
C GLY A 103 4.07 11.61 -0.22
N TYR A 104 3.40 12.53 0.46
CA TYR A 104 2.04 12.33 0.96
C TYR A 104 1.18 13.54 0.60
N PHE A 105 0.05 13.28 -0.06
CA PHE A 105 -0.93 14.31 -0.28
C PHE A 105 -1.66 14.62 1.02
N CYS A 106 -1.71 15.91 1.35
CA CYS A 106 -2.35 16.44 2.52
C CYS A 106 -3.42 17.43 2.08
N ASN A 107 -4.67 17.11 2.34
CA ASN A 107 -5.79 18.00 2.09
C ASN A 107 -5.91 18.96 3.29
N PHE A 108 -5.98 20.27 3.03
CA PHE A 108 -5.92 21.28 4.06
C PHE A 108 -7.04 22.29 3.88
N HIS A 109 -7.85 22.47 4.92
CA HIS A 109 -8.96 23.39 4.95
C HIS A 109 -8.77 24.45 6.04
N LYS A 110 -8.68 25.71 5.62
CA LYS A 110 -8.70 26.84 6.55
C LYS A 110 -10.10 27.04 7.10
N ARG A 111 -10.20 27.64 8.28
CA ARG A 111 -11.50 27.93 8.94
C ARG A 111 -12.46 28.73 8.06
N ASP A 112 -11.94 29.69 7.29
CA ASP A 112 -12.69 30.56 6.38
C ASP A 112 -12.96 29.94 5.00
N ASN A 113 -12.55 28.70 4.78
CA ASN A 113 -12.60 27.98 3.49
C ASN A 113 -11.89 28.70 2.34
N SER A 114 -11.02 29.67 2.61
CA SER A 114 -10.22 30.31 1.57
C SER A 114 -9.22 29.32 0.95
N PRO A 115 -8.92 29.44 -0.34
CA PRO A 115 -7.96 28.54 -1.01
C PRO A 115 -6.58 28.60 -0.37
N LEU A 116 -5.89 27.44 -0.37
CA LEU A 116 -4.50 27.35 0.05
C LEU A 116 -3.59 28.01 -0.99
N THR A 117 -2.76 28.96 -0.58
CA THR A 117 -1.81 29.67 -1.45
C THR A 117 -0.37 29.23 -1.23
N ASN A 118 0.54 29.56 -2.16
CA ASN A 118 1.97 29.31 -1.97
C ASN A 118 2.52 30.06 -0.75
N GLY A 119 2.05 31.29 -0.49
CA GLY A 119 2.43 32.05 0.71
C GLY A 119 2.00 31.38 2.02
N ASP A 120 0.87 30.65 2.01
CA ASP A 120 0.44 29.86 3.17
C ASP A 120 1.36 28.64 3.36
N ILE A 121 1.74 27.98 2.28
CA ILE A 121 2.72 26.88 2.29
C ILE A 121 4.05 27.33 2.87
N ASP A 122 4.53 28.51 2.47
CA ASP A 122 5.81 29.05 2.97
C ASP A 122 5.74 29.34 4.47
N LYS A 123 4.62 29.88 4.97
CA LYS A 123 4.40 30.09 6.41
C LYS A 123 4.40 28.77 7.19
N ILE A 124 3.67 27.75 6.70
CA ILE A 124 3.63 26.44 7.35
C ILE A 124 5.04 25.81 7.34
N ARG A 125 5.76 25.88 6.21
CA ARG A 125 7.14 25.38 6.09
C ARG A 125 8.08 26.04 7.10
N ALA A 126 8.04 27.37 7.19
CA ALA A 126 8.85 28.12 8.15
C ALA A 126 8.53 27.68 9.59
N ARG A 127 7.25 27.51 9.92
CA ARG A 127 6.84 27.06 11.26
C ARG A 127 7.30 25.62 11.55
N MET A 128 7.23 24.72 10.59
CA MET A 128 7.78 23.37 10.74
C MET A 128 9.30 23.43 11.03
N GLN A 129 10.05 24.27 10.30
CA GLN A 129 11.50 24.45 10.53
C GLN A 129 11.80 24.99 11.94
N GLU A 130 11.00 25.94 12.43
CA GLU A 130 11.10 26.45 13.80
C GLU A 130 10.86 25.34 14.84
N ILE A 131 9.79 24.55 14.69
CA ILE A 131 9.46 23.42 15.59
C ILE A 131 10.61 22.41 15.63
N VAL A 132 11.18 22.08 14.48
CA VAL A 132 12.34 21.18 14.36
C VAL A 132 13.57 21.81 15.02
N GLY A 133 13.80 23.12 14.81
CA GLY A 133 14.92 23.85 15.43
C GLY A 133 14.80 23.95 16.96
N MET A 134 13.60 24.04 17.51
CA MET A 134 13.34 24.02 18.95
C MET A 134 13.55 22.63 19.57
N ASP A 135 13.65 21.59 18.77
CA ASP A 135 13.81 20.20 19.20
C ASP A 135 12.76 19.75 20.22
N LEU A 136 11.49 20.09 20.00
CA LEU A 136 10.41 19.77 20.92
C LEU A 136 10.26 18.26 21.12
N PRO A 137 10.13 17.77 22.36
CA PRO A 137 10.00 16.34 22.62
C PRO A 137 8.61 15.82 22.26
N PHE A 138 8.54 14.68 21.56
CA PHE A 138 7.33 13.90 21.48
C PHE A 138 7.11 13.12 22.78
N ARG A 139 5.97 13.31 23.44
CA ARG A 139 5.63 12.59 24.68
C ARG A 139 4.47 11.63 24.40
N ARG A 140 4.69 10.36 24.66
CA ARG A 140 3.62 9.34 24.67
C ARG A 140 2.95 9.37 26.03
N ASN A 141 1.64 9.43 26.03
CA ASN A 141 0.78 9.35 27.21
C ASN A 141 -0.12 8.12 27.05
N GLU A 142 -0.41 7.46 28.14
CA GLU A 142 -1.38 6.36 28.22
C GLU A 142 -2.46 6.77 29.19
N ALA A 143 -3.72 6.61 28.81
CA ALA A 143 -4.89 6.92 29.64
C ALA A 143 -5.96 5.86 29.44
N LEU A 144 -6.96 5.83 30.34
CA LEU A 144 -8.19 5.08 30.08
C LEU A 144 -8.79 5.56 28.75
N THR A 145 -9.29 4.63 27.95
CA THR A 145 -9.85 4.97 26.62
C THR A 145 -10.96 6.01 26.74
N GLU A 146 -11.79 5.96 27.76
CA GLU A 146 -12.82 6.98 28.03
C GLU A 146 -12.23 8.37 28.25
N GLU A 147 -11.08 8.46 28.92
CA GLU A 147 -10.38 9.74 29.14
C GLU A 147 -9.76 10.25 27.83
N ALA A 148 -9.12 9.40 27.07
CA ALA A 148 -8.60 9.74 25.74
C ALA A 148 -9.72 10.22 24.80
N VAL A 149 -10.86 9.56 24.79
CA VAL A 149 -12.07 9.97 24.05
C VAL A 149 -12.54 11.36 24.48
N ARG A 150 -12.55 11.66 25.79
CA ARG A 150 -12.92 12.98 26.31
C ARG A 150 -11.95 14.05 25.79
N ILE A 151 -10.63 13.81 25.88
CA ILE A 151 -9.59 14.73 25.40
C ILE A 151 -9.79 15.05 23.91
N PHE A 152 -10.03 14.02 23.07
CA PHE A 152 -10.23 14.21 21.64
C PHE A 152 -11.57 14.87 21.31
N ARG A 153 -12.63 14.58 22.06
CA ARG A 153 -13.95 15.21 21.90
C ARG A 153 -13.89 16.71 22.20
N GLU A 154 -13.24 17.11 23.29
CA GLU A 154 -13.06 18.52 23.67
C GLU A 154 -12.25 19.30 22.62
N ARG A 155 -11.40 18.63 21.84
CA ARG A 155 -10.59 19.21 20.76
C ARG A 155 -11.23 19.08 19.37
N GLY A 156 -12.43 18.52 19.27
CA GLY A 156 -13.18 18.41 18.02
C GLY A 156 -12.75 17.27 17.08
N PHE A 157 -11.95 16.29 17.54
CA PHE A 157 -11.51 15.14 16.76
C PHE A 157 -12.54 14.02 16.70
N SER A 158 -13.60 14.21 15.92
CA SER A 158 -14.68 13.24 15.79
C SER A 158 -14.24 11.90 15.16
N ASP A 159 -13.22 11.90 14.33
CA ASP A 159 -12.59 10.75 13.71
C ASP A 159 -11.92 9.83 14.75
N LYS A 160 -11.10 10.41 15.63
CA LYS A 160 -10.40 9.70 16.71
C LYS A 160 -11.37 9.19 17.78
N VAL A 161 -12.40 9.99 18.11
CA VAL A 161 -13.48 9.57 18.99
C VAL A 161 -14.17 8.31 18.45
N LYS A 162 -14.62 8.33 17.19
CA LYS A 162 -15.26 7.16 16.56
C LYS A 162 -14.32 5.95 16.50
N LEU A 163 -13.03 6.16 16.21
CA LEU A 163 -12.03 5.10 16.18
C LEU A 163 -11.91 4.41 17.54
N LEU A 164 -11.73 5.19 18.61
CA LEU A 164 -11.54 4.66 19.96
C LEU A 164 -12.82 4.04 20.52
N GLU A 165 -13.99 4.66 20.34
CA GLU A 165 -15.28 4.11 20.75
C GLU A 165 -15.69 2.86 19.97
N SER A 166 -15.17 2.68 18.76
CA SER A 166 -15.42 1.47 17.97
C SER A 166 -14.52 0.29 18.35
N GLY A 167 -13.44 0.53 19.10
CA GLY A 167 -12.56 -0.49 19.65
C GLY A 167 -13.06 -1.11 20.95
N ASP A 168 -12.24 -1.98 21.53
CA ASP A 168 -12.49 -2.67 22.81
C ASP A 168 -11.32 -2.48 23.80
N SER A 169 -10.38 -1.59 23.50
CA SER A 169 -9.20 -1.32 24.34
C SER A 169 -9.60 -0.56 25.61
N ILE A 170 -9.11 -1.04 26.76
CA ILE A 170 -9.32 -0.38 28.07
C ILE A 170 -8.45 0.87 28.18
N TYR A 171 -7.22 0.81 27.65
CA TYR A 171 -6.26 1.91 27.63
C TYR A 171 -5.94 2.31 26.19
N SER A 172 -5.72 3.60 25.99
CA SER A 172 -5.34 4.17 24.70
C SER A 172 -4.15 5.10 24.84
N ASP A 173 -3.23 4.97 23.87
CA ASP A 173 -2.09 5.88 23.75
C ASP A 173 -2.48 7.14 22.99
N TYR A 174 -1.88 8.25 23.37
CA TYR A 174 -1.87 9.48 22.58
C TYR A 174 -0.53 10.21 22.75
N TYR A 175 -0.26 11.15 21.88
CA TYR A 175 0.98 11.90 21.89
C TYR A 175 0.76 13.38 22.07
N THR A 176 1.77 14.05 22.70
CA THR A 176 1.82 15.51 22.78
C THR A 176 3.11 16.03 22.17
N LEU A 177 3.00 17.17 21.47
CA LEU A 177 4.10 17.97 20.95
C LEU A 177 3.87 19.44 21.35
N GLY A 178 4.55 19.90 22.40
CA GLY A 178 4.20 21.15 23.06
C GLY A 178 2.77 21.07 23.64
N ASP A 179 1.91 21.98 23.22
CA ASP A 179 0.48 22.09 23.58
C ASP A 179 -0.47 21.28 22.66
N THR A 180 0.05 20.75 21.57
CA THR A 180 -0.74 20.00 20.58
C THR A 180 -0.83 18.53 20.97
N VAL A 181 -2.05 17.96 20.86
CA VAL A 181 -2.34 16.55 21.15
C VAL A 181 -2.77 15.88 19.87
N ASP A 182 -2.32 14.63 19.67
CA ASP A 182 -2.73 13.80 18.53
C ASP A 182 -2.66 12.31 18.85
N TYR A 183 -3.23 11.49 17.97
CA TYR A 183 -3.22 10.04 18.02
C TYR A 183 -2.32 9.47 16.93
N TYR A 184 -1.46 8.50 17.29
CA TYR A 184 -0.68 7.73 16.34
C TYR A 184 -0.60 6.26 16.78
N TYR A 185 -0.90 5.34 15.86
CA TYR A 185 -0.95 3.89 16.14
C TYR A 185 0.43 3.20 16.22
N GLY A 186 1.51 3.96 16.27
CA GLY A 186 2.87 3.44 16.40
C GLY A 186 3.85 4.47 16.98
N PRO A 187 5.10 4.09 17.21
CA PRO A 187 6.08 4.97 17.84
C PRO A 187 6.43 6.18 16.98
N LEU A 188 6.83 7.27 17.65
CA LEU A 188 7.40 8.46 17.09
C LEU A 188 8.90 8.56 17.45
N VAL A 189 9.65 9.42 16.75
CA VAL A 189 11.03 9.76 17.12
C VAL A 189 11.08 10.46 18.49
N PRO A 190 12.23 10.51 19.18
CA PRO A 190 12.34 11.12 20.52
C PRO A 190 11.93 12.59 20.57
N SER A 191 12.30 13.37 19.55
CA SER A 191 12.05 14.82 19.49
C SER A 191 12.03 15.31 18.04
N ALA A 192 11.52 16.52 17.82
CA ALA A 192 11.38 17.11 16.49
C ALA A 192 12.73 17.33 15.77
N GLY A 193 13.83 17.53 16.51
CA GLY A 193 15.17 17.72 15.95
C GLY A 193 15.72 16.54 15.15
N TYR A 194 15.09 15.35 15.23
CA TYR A 194 15.39 14.23 14.36
C TYR A 194 14.91 14.43 12.92
N LEU A 195 13.96 15.34 12.68
CA LEU A 195 13.23 15.49 11.42
C LEU A 195 13.84 16.59 10.53
N LYS A 196 15.12 16.47 10.19
CA LYS A 196 15.87 17.52 9.48
C LYS A 196 15.58 17.59 7.99
N VAL A 197 15.15 16.50 7.38
CA VAL A 197 14.96 16.39 5.93
C VAL A 197 13.47 16.24 5.63
N PHE A 198 12.86 17.33 5.17
CA PHE A 198 11.47 17.36 4.71
C PHE A 198 11.24 18.53 3.76
N GLY A 199 10.15 18.50 3.03
CA GLY A 199 9.63 19.61 2.25
C GLY A 199 8.12 19.63 2.24
N ILE A 200 7.54 20.79 2.02
CA ILE A 200 6.13 20.91 1.64
C ILE A 200 6.01 21.82 0.43
N GLU A 201 5.11 21.47 -0.46
CA GLU A 201 4.84 22.24 -1.68
C GLU A 201 3.35 22.19 -2.02
N LYS A 202 2.88 23.22 -2.74
CA LYS A 202 1.50 23.25 -3.21
C LYS A 202 1.29 22.11 -4.20
N TYR A 203 0.21 21.34 -4.00
CA TYR A 203 -0.17 20.25 -4.90
C TYR A 203 -1.69 20.25 -5.04
N ASP A 204 -2.18 20.44 -6.26
CA ASP A 204 -3.61 20.56 -6.55
C ASP A 204 -4.32 21.53 -5.59
N ASN A 205 -5.38 21.11 -4.92
CA ASN A 205 -6.13 21.87 -3.91
C ASN A 205 -5.54 21.79 -2.49
N GLY A 206 -4.51 20.99 -2.28
CA GLY A 206 -3.84 20.76 -0.99
C GLY A 206 -2.34 21.02 -1.04
N MET A 207 -1.59 20.19 -0.30
CA MET A 207 -0.15 20.23 -0.25
C MET A 207 0.46 18.82 -0.32
N LEU A 208 1.67 18.73 -0.83
CA LEU A 208 2.48 17.53 -0.84
C LEU A 208 3.53 17.61 0.26
N LEU A 209 3.45 16.72 1.24
CA LEU A 209 4.51 16.51 2.23
C LEU A 209 5.59 15.65 1.61
N ARG A 210 6.78 16.25 1.37
CA ARG A 210 7.96 15.58 0.83
C ARG A 210 8.75 14.95 1.97
N VAL A 211 9.20 13.73 1.78
CA VAL A 211 9.89 12.92 2.79
C VAL A 211 11.28 12.53 2.30
N PRO A 212 12.18 12.08 3.20
CA PRO A 212 13.51 11.61 2.81
C PRO A 212 13.44 10.43 1.81
N ASP A 213 14.45 10.34 0.95
CA ASP A 213 14.67 9.13 0.16
C ASP A 213 15.16 8.00 1.06
N ARG A 214 14.57 6.81 0.93
CA ARG A 214 14.94 5.68 1.79
C ARG A 214 16.35 5.14 1.53
N LYS A 215 16.91 5.35 0.33
CA LYS A 215 18.27 4.94 0.00
C LYS A 215 19.31 5.95 0.51
N ASP A 216 18.94 7.24 0.49
CA ASP A 216 19.77 8.35 0.97
C ASP A 216 18.93 9.33 1.81
N PRO A 217 18.69 9.05 3.11
CA PRO A 217 17.86 9.90 3.97
C PRO A 217 18.39 11.32 4.21
N ALA A 218 19.57 11.69 3.70
CA ALA A 218 20.04 13.06 3.69
C ALA A 218 19.38 13.93 2.60
N LYS A 219 18.66 13.30 1.66
CA LYS A 219 17.99 13.97 0.54
C LYS A 219 16.50 13.69 0.53
N LEU A 220 15.74 14.59 -0.08
CA LEU A 220 14.33 14.33 -0.39
C LEU A 220 14.22 13.27 -1.48
N ALA A 221 13.19 12.42 -1.36
CA ALA A 221 12.82 11.52 -2.42
C ALA A 221 12.52 12.28 -3.72
N GLU A 222 12.92 11.72 -4.84
CA GLU A 222 12.68 12.33 -6.16
C GLU A 222 11.18 12.44 -6.42
N PHE A 223 10.76 13.59 -6.96
CA PHE A 223 9.36 13.80 -7.33
C PHE A 223 9.01 12.96 -8.57
N LEU A 224 7.95 12.15 -8.46
CA LEU A 224 7.42 11.35 -9.55
C LEU A 224 5.99 11.82 -9.88
N PRO A 225 5.74 12.45 -11.04
CA PRO A 225 4.39 12.89 -11.43
C PRO A 225 3.44 11.70 -11.54
N GLN A 226 2.29 11.77 -10.86
CA GLN A 226 1.27 10.72 -10.84
C GLN A 226 -0.16 11.30 -10.96
N PRO A 227 -0.47 12.09 -12.01
CA PRO A 227 -1.76 12.79 -12.12
C PRO A 227 -2.94 11.84 -12.24
N LYS A 228 -2.85 10.75 -13.02
CA LYS A 228 -3.95 9.78 -13.15
C LYS A 228 -4.21 9.01 -11.85
N THR A 229 -3.14 8.62 -11.16
CA THR A 229 -3.25 8.00 -9.84
C THR A 229 -3.94 8.93 -8.85
N PHE A 230 -3.59 10.20 -8.85
CA PHE A 230 -4.21 11.22 -8.00
C PHE A 230 -5.69 11.43 -8.31
N GLU A 231 -6.05 11.49 -9.60
CA GLU A 231 -7.44 11.63 -10.02
C GLU A 231 -8.32 10.47 -9.54
N VAL A 232 -7.86 9.23 -9.75
CA VAL A 232 -8.57 8.03 -9.29
C VAL A 232 -8.71 8.03 -7.78
N PHE A 233 -7.64 8.36 -7.06
CA PHE A 233 -7.69 8.42 -5.60
C PHE A 233 -8.72 9.45 -5.13
N SER A 234 -8.70 10.67 -5.70
CA SER A 234 -9.64 11.75 -5.37
C SER A 234 -11.10 11.38 -5.67
N GLU A 235 -11.35 10.58 -6.73
CA GLU A 235 -12.68 10.04 -7.03
C GLU A 235 -13.19 9.17 -5.88
N TYR A 236 -12.35 8.24 -5.38
CA TYR A 236 -12.73 7.32 -4.31
C TYR A 236 -12.85 8.03 -2.94
N VAL A 237 -12.01 9.01 -2.66
CA VAL A 237 -12.16 9.86 -1.45
C VAL A 237 -13.50 10.59 -1.46
N ARG A 238 -13.89 11.18 -2.59
CA ARG A 238 -15.21 11.84 -2.73
C ARG A 238 -16.36 10.87 -2.48
N TRP A 239 -16.29 9.64 -3.01
CA TRP A 239 -17.30 8.62 -2.73
C TRP A 239 -17.37 8.28 -1.24
N ASN A 240 -16.23 8.15 -0.56
CA ASN A 240 -16.19 7.91 0.88
C ASN A 240 -16.82 9.04 1.68
N VAL A 241 -16.60 10.28 1.27
CA VAL A 241 -17.26 11.47 1.89
C VAL A 241 -18.79 11.38 1.73
N ILE A 242 -19.29 11.11 0.52
CA ILE A 242 -20.72 10.99 0.23
C ILE A 242 -21.35 9.88 1.07
N MET A 243 -20.67 8.75 1.25
CA MET A 243 -21.14 7.60 2.02
C MET A 243 -20.91 7.72 3.53
N GLY A 244 -20.18 8.74 3.99
CA GLY A 244 -19.82 8.92 5.40
C GLY A 244 -18.80 7.87 5.90
N LEU A 245 -17.91 7.39 5.04
CA LEU A 245 -16.94 6.29 5.29
C LEU A 245 -15.48 6.75 5.14
N GLN A 246 -15.15 7.96 5.58
CA GLN A 246 -13.82 8.54 5.37
C GLN A 246 -12.72 7.83 6.17
N ASN A 247 -13.06 7.21 7.30
CA ASN A 247 -12.09 6.60 8.20
C ASN A 247 -12.59 5.29 8.82
N VAL A 248 -11.67 4.56 9.45
CA VAL A 248 -11.95 3.25 10.05
C VAL A 248 -13.04 3.33 11.12
N GLY A 249 -13.03 4.38 11.95
CA GLY A 249 -14.06 4.57 12.97
C GLY A 249 -15.47 4.64 12.35
N ALA A 250 -15.63 5.36 11.23
CA ALA A 250 -16.89 5.46 10.51
C ALA A 250 -17.33 4.12 9.90
N VAL A 251 -16.39 3.36 9.29
CA VAL A 251 -16.64 2.01 8.76
C VAL A 251 -17.08 1.07 9.87
N ASN A 252 -16.37 1.06 11.00
CA ASN A 252 -16.70 0.23 12.16
C ASN A 252 -18.09 0.52 12.71
N MET A 253 -18.43 1.80 12.87
CA MET A 253 -19.76 2.20 13.33
C MET A 253 -20.86 1.75 12.37
N ALA A 254 -20.62 1.87 11.05
CA ALA A 254 -21.55 1.37 10.05
C ALA A 254 -21.72 -0.16 10.13
N CYS A 255 -20.63 -0.92 10.32
CA CYS A 255 -20.70 -2.37 10.50
C CYS A 255 -21.44 -2.77 11.80
N LYS A 256 -21.15 -2.11 12.93
CA LYS A 256 -21.85 -2.33 14.21
C LYS A 256 -23.36 -2.04 14.13
N ASN A 257 -23.74 -1.08 13.29
CA ASN A 257 -25.14 -0.73 13.01
C ASN A 257 -25.82 -1.63 11.95
N GLY A 258 -25.19 -2.75 11.58
CA GLY A 258 -25.75 -3.74 10.66
C GLY A 258 -25.69 -3.36 9.17
N ARG A 259 -24.94 -2.32 8.78
CA ARG A 259 -24.85 -1.85 7.39
C ARG A 259 -23.76 -2.54 6.56
N ALA A 260 -23.09 -3.58 7.08
CA ALA A 260 -21.99 -4.24 6.38
C ALA A 260 -22.41 -4.77 5.00
N SER A 261 -23.59 -5.39 4.88
CA SER A 261 -24.15 -5.90 3.62
C SER A 261 -24.36 -4.78 2.60
N GLU A 262 -24.96 -3.68 3.03
CA GLU A 262 -25.16 -2.48 2.18
C GLU A 262 -23.82 -1.96 1.65
N LEU A 263 -22.78 -1.87 2.50
CA LEU A 263 -21.46 -1.39 2.12
C LEU A 263 -20.79 -2.30 1.10
N ILE A 264 -20.92 -3.62 1.25
CA ILE A 264 -20.44 -4.59 0.28
C ILE A 264 -21.13 -4.38 -1.07
N GLN A 265 -22.47 -4.33 -1.08
CA GLN A 265 -23.26 -4.19 -2.30
C GLN A 265 -22.94 -2.89 -3.05
N VAL A 266 -22.84 -1.76 -2.35
CA VAL A 266 -22.52 -0.48 -2.99
C VAL A 266 -21.09 -0.47 -3.54
N SER A 267 -20.12 -1.01 -2.79
CA SER A 267 -18.74 -1.09 -3.25
C SER A 267 -18.59 -1.98 -4.50
N GLU A 268 -19.28 -3.12 -4.54
CA GLU A 268 -19.30 -4.00 -5.71
C GLU A 268 -20.00 -3.35 -6.91
N ALA A 269 -21.11 -2.65 -6.68
CA ALA A 269 -21.83 -1.92 -7.72
C ALA A 269 -20.98 -0.80 -8.34
N LEU A 270 -20.19 -0.08 -7.54
CA LEU A 270 -19.26 0.94 -8.03
C LEU A 270 -18.16 0.31 -8.90
N GLN A 271 -17.60 -0.82 -8.48
CA GLN A 271 -16.62 -1.53 -9.29
C GLN A 271 -17.22 -2.05 -10.60
N GLU A 272 -18.40 -2.67 -10.56
CA GLU A 272 -19.07 -3.18 -11.75
C GLU A 272 -19.39 -2.06 -12.74
N LYS A 273 -19.93 -0.92 -12.25
CA LYS A 273 -20.16 0.27 -13.08
C LYS A 273 -18.91 0.72 -13.81
N LYS A 274 -17.76 0.74 -13.14
CA LYS A 274 -16.48 1.14 -13.76
C LYS A 274 -16.02 0.13 -14.80
N ILE A 275 -16.18 -1.19 -14.54
CA ILE A 275 -15.82 -2.25 -15.49
C ILE A 275 -16.70 -2.18 -16.74
N VAL A 276 -18.01 -1.90 -16.60
CA VAL A 276 -18.92 -1.68 -17.71
C VAL A 276 -18.46 -0.50 -18.58
N GLN A 277 -18.15 0.65 -17.96
CA GLN A 277 -17.66 1.83 -18.68
C GLN A 277 -16.37 1.54 -19.47
N ILE A 278 -15.45 0.76 -18.87
CA ILE A 278 -14.21 0.35 -19.54
C ILE A 278 -14.53 -0.57 -20.73
N ALA A 279 -15.47 -1.50 -20.59
CA ALA A 279 -15.86 -2.43 -21.66
C ALA A 279 -16.53 -1.69 -22.83
N GLU A 280 -17.39 -0.71 -22.55
CA GLU A 280 -18.04 0.14 -23.56
C GLU A 280 -17.03 1.01 -24.32
N GLU A 281 -16.04 1.57 -23.62
CA GLU A 281 -14.97 2.35 -24.27
C GLU A 281 -14.08 1.46 -25.16
N ILE A 282 -13.76 0.25 -24.71
CA ILE A 282 -13.01 -0.73 -25.51
C ILE A 282 -13.82 -1.13 -26.75
N GLU A 283 -15.11 -1.41 -26.59
CA GLU A 283 -16.01 -1.77 -27.70
C GLU A 283 -16.10 -0.64 -28.74
N LYS A 284 -16.28 0.59 -28.30
CA LYS A 284 -16.30 1.77 -29.14
C LYS A 284 -14.99 1.89 -29.94
N ARG A 285 -13.82 1.76 -29.28
CA ARG A 285 -12.51 1.80 -29.95
C ARG A 285 -12.23 0.57 -30.80
N TYR A 286 -12.80 -0.59 -30.49
CA TYR A 286 -12.71 -1.78 -31.35
C TYR A 286 -13.43 -1.58 -32.68
N ARG A 287 -14.53 -0.84 -32.70
CA ARG A 287 -15.33 -0.53 -33.90
C ARG A 287 -14.84 0.68 -34.66
N ASP A 288 -13.86 1.42 -34.14
CA ASP A 288 -13.22 2.52 -34.87
C ASP A 288 -12.57 1.99 -36.15
N LYS A 289 -12.89 2.62 -37.30
CA LYS A 289 -12.42 2.16 -38.62
C LYS A 289 -10.96 2.51 -38.87
N ASP A 290 -10.49 3.62 -38.30
CA ASP A 290 -9.16 4.16 -38.56
C ASP A 290 -8.12 3.54 -37.61
N ASN A 291 -8.49 3.36 -36.34
CA ASN A 291 -7.58 2.88 -35.29
C ASN A 291 -8.25 1.83 -34.37
N PRO A 292 -8.61 0.64 -34.89
CA PRO A 292 -9.33 -0.35 -34.12
C PRO A 292 -8.44 -0.96 -33.02
N VAL A 293 -8.87 -0.88 -31.77
CA VAL A 293 -8.23 -1.60 -30.67
C VAL A 293 -8.39 -3.10 -30.86
N ARG A 294 -7.29 -3.85 -30.73
CA ARG A 294 -7.24 -5.31 -30.87
C ARG A 294 -6.67 -6.01 -29.64
N ILE A 295 -5.89 -5.26 -28.83
CA ILE A 295 -5.21 -5.76 -27.66
C ILE A 295 -5.58 -4.89 -26.45
N VAL A 296 -5.98 -5.53 -25.37
CA VAL A 296 -6.14 -4.91 -24.04
C VAL A 296 -5.01 -5.39 -23.16
N LEU A 297 -4.17 -4.49 -22.69
CA LEU A 297 -3.07 -4.75 -21.78
C LEU A 297 -3.49 -4.42 -20.36
N ILE A 298 -3.45 -5.40 -19.46
CA ILE A 298 -3.90 -5.27 -18.07
C ILE A 298 -2.71 -5.49 -17.15
N THR A 299 -2.25 -4.44 -16.48
CA THR A 299 -1.16 -4.52 -15.51
C THR A 299 -1.58 -4.04 -14.14
N GLY A 300 -0.72 -4.27 -13.18
CA GLY A 300 -0.83 -3.81 -11.80
C GLY A 300 0.11 -4.63 -10.93
N PRO A 301 0.43 -4.15 -9.73
CA PRO A 301 1.35 -4.82 -8.84
C PRO A 301 0.78 -6.16 -8.35
N SER A 302 1.65 -6.97 -7.73
CA SER A 302 1.24 -8.26 -7.15
C SER A 302 0.07 -8.09 -6.17
N SER A 303 -0.90 -9.02 -6.22
CA SER A 303 -2.13 -9.03 -5.41
C SER A 303 -3.05 -7.80 -5.61
N SER A 304 -2.99 -7.14 -6.76
CA SER A 304 -3.93 -6.07 -7.12
C SER A 304 -5.27 -6.59 -7.64
N GLY A 305 -5.44 -7.90 -7.88
CA GLY A 305 -6.69 -8.48 -8.40
C GLY A 305 -6.83 -8.43 -9.93
N LYS A 306 -5.69 -8.36 -10.66
CA LYS A 306 -5.66 -8.34 -12.13
C LYS A 306 -6.44 -9.49 -12.77
N THR A 307 -6.20 -10.70 -12.29
CA THR A 307 -6.77 -11.91 -12.88
C THR A 307 -8.29 -11.92 -12.76
N THR A 308 -8.84 -11.58 -11.60
CA THR A 308 -10.30 -11.48 -11.43
C THR A 308 -10.88 -10.31 -12.22
N PHE A 309 -10.19 -9.16 -12.24
CA PHE A 309 -10.61 -8.03 -13.08
C PHE A 309 -10.68 -8.43 -14.56
N CYS A 310 -9.64 -9.12 -15.09
CA CYS A 310 -9.61 -9.60 -16.46
C CYS A 310 -10.82 -10.51 -16.78
N LYS A 311 -11.21 -11.39 -15.85
CA LYS A 311 -12.37 -12.26 -16.00
C LYS A 311 -13.69 -11.48 -15.96
N ARG A 312 -13.85 -10.52 -15.04
CA ARG A 312 -15.02 -9.63 -14.99
C ARG A 312 -15.14 -8.79 -16.28
N LEU A 313 -14.02 -8.19 -16.72
CA LEU A 313 -13.99 -7.43 -17.98
C LEU A 313 -14.34 -8.31 -19.18
N SER A 314 -13.85 -9.56 -19.21
CA SER A 314 -14.21 -10.52 -20.27
C SER A 314 -15.71 -10.74 -20.35
N VAL A 315 -16.41 -10.85 -19.23
CA VAL A 315 -17.87 -10.99 -19.19
C VAL A 315 -18.55 -9.76 -19.78
N GLN A 316 -18.10 -8.55 -19.42
CA GLN A 316 -18.69 -7.31 -19.93
C GLN A 316 -18.39 -7.11 -21.43
N LEU A 317 -17.20 -7.47 -21.91
CA LEU A 317 -16.89 -7.45 -23.34
C LEU A 317 -17.77 -8.43 -24.14
N MET A 318 -18.07 -9.62 -23.59
CA MET A 318 -19.04 -10.54 -24.22
C MET A 318 -20.44 -9.94 -24.27
N ALA A 319 -20.86 -9.21 -23.23
CA ALA A 319 -22.13 -8.49 -23.24
C ALA A 319 -22.17 -7.38 -24.29
N CYS A 320 -21.02 -6.77 -24.61
CA CYS A 320 -20.86 -5.82 -25.73
C CYS A 320 -20.74 -6.50 -27.11
N GLY A 321 -20.84 -7.84 -27.19
CA GLY A 321 -20.77 -8.60 -28.45
C GLY A 321 -19.36 -8.91 -28.94
N LEU A 322 -18.33 -8.69 -28.13
CA LEU A 322 -16.96 -9.08 -28.40
C LEU A 322 -16.64 -10.47 -27.84
N ARG A 323 -15.63 -11.13 -28.39
CA ARG A 323 -15.15 -12.44 -27.92
C ARG A 323 -13.72 -12.31 -27.40
N PRO A 324 -13.52 -12.06 -26.09
CA PRO A 324 -12.20 -11.93 -25.52
C PRO A 324 -11.45 -13.26 -25.52
N ILE A 325 -10.15 -13.19 -25.85
CA ILE A 325 -9.20 -14.28 -25.72
C ILE A 325 -8.14 -13.80 -24.74
N SER A 326 -8.01 -14.46 -23.59
CA SER A 326 -7.08 -14.05 -22.55
C SER A 326 -5.93 -15.02 -22.37
N PHE A 327 -4.73 -14.47 -22.09
CA PHE A 327 -3.57 -15.21 -21.59
C PHE A 327 -2.73 -14.30 -20.68
N SER A 328 -1.85 -14.91 -19.89
CA SER A 328 -0.96 -14.21 -18.96
C SER A 328 0.42 -13.98 -19.57
N THR A 329 1.07 -12.87 -19.23
CA THR A 329 2.50 -12.69 -19.52
C THR A 329 3.35 -13.72 -18.77
N ASP A 330 2.83 -14.28 -17.68
CA ASP A 330 3.53 -15.29 -16.88
C ASP A 330 3.65 -16.61 -17.64
N ASP A 331 2.79 -16.88 -18.64
CA ASP A 331 2.93 -18.02 -19.56
C ASP A 331 4.20 -17.95 -20.41
N TYR A 332 4.76 -16.74 -20.58
CA TYR A 332 5.99 -16.49 -21.33
C TYR A 332 7.24 -16.38 -20.46
N PHE A 333 7.19 -16.77 -19.18
CA PHE A 333 8.41 -16.83 -18.38
C PHE A 333 9.46 -17.73 -19.02
N VAL A 334 10.72 -17.31 -18.94
CA VAL A 334 11.86 -18.17 -19.25
C VAL A 334 11.92 -19.32 -18.25
N ASN A 335 12.60 -20.43 -18.58
CA ASN A 335 12.76 -21.50 -17.59
C ASN A 335 13.39 -20.94 -16.31
N ARG A 336 13.05 -21.53 -15.16
CA ARG A 336 13.55 -21.04 -13.85
C ARG A 336 15.05 -20.89 -13.78
N VAL A 337 15.80 -21.79 -14.43
CA VAL A 337 17.26 -21.75 -14.45
C VAL A 337 17.82 -20.52 -15.16
N ASP A 338 17.07 -19.97 -16.12
CA ASP A 338 17.43 -18.82 -16.95
C ASP A 338 16.88 -17.49 -16.36
N THR A 339 16.08 -17.56 -15.28
CA THR A 339 15.55 -16.37 -14.60
C THR A 339 16.68 -15.54 -13.99
N PRO A 340 16.69 -14.20 -14.18
CA PRO A 340 17.65 -13.32 -13.51
C PRO A 340 17.74 -13.57 -12.01
N LYS A 341 18.92 -13.32 -11.42
CA LYS A 341 19.14 -13.50 -9.99
C LYS A 341 19.56 -12.19 -9.32
N PHE A 342 19.17 -12.04 -8.09
CA PHE A 342 19.71 -11.02 -7.19
C PHE A 342 21.18 -11.35 -6.84
N PRO A 343 21.96 -10.38 -6.31
CA PRO A 343 23.34 -10.62 -5.89
C PRO A 343 23.51 -11.73 -4.83
N ASP A 344 22.47 -12.02 -4.06
CA ASP A 344 22.43 -13.09 -3.05
C ASP A 344 22.06 -14.48 -3.63
N GLY A 345 21.88 -14.57 -4.96
CA GLY A 345 21.60 -15.82 -5.67
C GLY A 345 20.12 -16.21 -5.76
N ARG A 346 19.20 -15.49 -5.11
CA ARG A 346 17.75 -15.70 -5.25
C ARG A 346 17.28 -15.30 -6.64
N TYR A 347 16.26 -15.98 -7.17
CA TYR A 347 15.65 -15.61 -8.45
C TYR A 347 14.85 -14.31 -8.36
N ASP A 348 15.02 -13.42 -9.35
CA ASP A 348 14.29 -12.17 -9.51
C ASP A 348 13.14 -12.35 -10.53
N PHE A 349 12.02 -12.90 -10.07
CA PHE A 349 10.83 -13.11 -10.90
C PHE A 349 10.10 -11.82 -11.26
N GLU A 350 10.37 -10.72 -10.56
CA GLU A 350 9.80 -9.41 -10.88
C GLU A 350 10.57 -8.68 -11.99
N ASN A 351 11.68 -9.23 -12.45
CA ASN A 351 12.49 -8.66 -13.52
C ASN A 351 11.82 -8.82 -14.88
N ILE A 352 11.81 -7.77 -15.70
CA ILE A 352 11.26 -7.86 -17.07
C ILE A 352 11.93 -8.94 -17.92
N LYS A 353 13.22 -9.23 -17.68
CA LYS A 353 13.96 -10.30 -18.38
C LYS A 353 13.55 -11.71 -17.93
N ALA A 354 12.70 -11.85 -16.90
CA ALA A 354 12.10 -13.14 -16.57
C ALA A 354 11.03 -13.54 -17.61
N VAL A 355 10.54 -12.60 -18.41
CA VAL A 355 9.62 -12.84 -19.53
C VAL A 355 10.39 -12.90 -20.84
N ASP A 356 10.10 -13.88 -21.69
CA ASP A 356 10.63 -13.99 -23.06
C ASP A 356 9.87 -13.02 -23.99
N ASN A 357 10.30 -11.76 -23.96
CA ASN A 357 9.68 -10.69 -24.73
C ASN A 357 9.71 -10.95 -26.24
N VAL A 358 10.78 -11.59 -26.73
CA VAL A 358 10.96 -11.84 -28.18
C VAL A 358 9.91 -12.84 -28.69
N THR A 359 9.75 -13.95 -27.99
CA THR A 359 8.73 -14.95 -28.35
C THR A 359 7.33 -14.35 -28.22
N MET A 360 7.05 -13.64 -27.14
CA MET A 360 5.74 -13.04 -26.92
C MET A 360 5.40 -12.01 -28.00
N GLU A 361 6.32 -11.12 -28.35
CA GLU A 361 6.11 -10.10 -29.37
C GLU A 361 5.89 -10.70 -30.77
N ARG A 362 6.63 -11.74 -31.12
CA ARG A 362 6.42 -12.51 -32.37
C ARG A 362 5.01 -13.11 -32.39
N ASP A 363 4.61 -13.78 -31.32
CA ASP A 363 3.32 -14.47 -31.23
C ASP A 363 2.16 -13.47 -31.28
N LEU A 364 2.30 -12.28 -30.68
CA LEU A 364 1.33 -11.20 -30.75
C LEU A 364 1.19 -10.64 -32.20
N ASN A 365 2.30 -10.42 -32.90
CA ASN A 365 2.26 -9.97 -34.28
C ASN A 365 1.61 -11.02 -35.20
N ASP A 366 1.89 -12.31 -34.99
CA ASP A 366 1.26 -13.39 -35.75
C ASP A 366 -0.26 -13.50 -35.46
N LEU A 367 -0.68 -13.30 -34.20
CA LEU A 367 -2.10 -13.22 -33.85
C LEU A 367 -2.80 -12.02 -34.50
N LEU A 368 -2.16 -10.84 -34.49
CA LEU A 368 -2.69 -9.63 -35.16
C LEU A 368 -2.80 -9.81 -36.66
N ALA A 369 -1.89 -10.57 -37.27
CA ALA A 369 -1.96 -10.97 -38.67
C ALA A 369 -3.02 -12.07 -38.95
N GLY A 370 -3.78 -12.52 -37.96
CA GLY A 370 -4.82 -13.54 -38.09
C GLY A 370 -4.28 -14.99 -38.17
N LYS A 371 -3.00 -15.20 -37.92
CA LYS A 371 -2.39 -16.53 -37.91
C LYS A 371 -2.82 -17.32 -36.66
N LYS A 372 -2.74 -18.63 -36.78
CA LYS A 372 -2.95 -19.56 -35.66
C LYS A 372 -1.62 -19.75 -34.91
N VAL A 373 -1.59 -19.39 -33.65
CA VAL A 373 -0.38 -19.41 -32.80
C VAL A 373 -0.59 -20.37 -31.63
N GLU A 374 0.41 -21.18 -31.34
CA GLU A 374 0.43 -22.01 -30.13
C GLU A 374 1.03 -21.21 -28.98
N ILE A 375 0.22 -20.98 -27.93
CA ILE A 375 0.62 -20.20 -26.75
C ILE A 375 1.26 -21.15 -25.73
N PRO A 376 2.43 -20.79 -25.18
CA PRO A 376 3.05 -21.56 -24.10
C PRO A 376 2.23 -21.50 -22.82
N GLU A 377 2.58 -22.37 -21.88
CA GLU A 377 2.11 -22.36 -20.50
C GLU A 377 3.31 -22.54 -19.56
N TYR A 378 3.40 -21.70 -18.53
CA TYR A 378 4.49 -21.83 -17.57
C TYR A 378 4.05 -22.69 -16.38
N ASN A 379 4.74 -23.80 -16.18
CA ASN A 379 4.53 -24.70 -15.06
C ASN A 379 5.33 -24.24 -13.84
N PHE A 380 4.68 -23.58 -12.88
CA PHE A 380 5.34 -23.06 -11.67
C PHE A 380 5.94 -24.15 -10.77
N THR A 381 5.42 -25.37 -10.83
CA THR A 381 5.97 -26.51 -10.05
C THR A 381 7.30 -26.96 -10.63
N THR A 382 7.35 -27.24 -11.94
CA THR A 382 8.56 -27.71 -12.62
C THR A 382 9.53 -26.56 -12.94
N GLY A 383 9.03 -25.31 -13.00
CA GLY A 383 9.80 -24.14 -13.42
C GLY A 383 10.17 -24.15 -14.90
N LYS A 384 9.32 -24.74 -15.73
CA LYS A 384 9.53 -24.85 -17.18
C LYS A 384 8.37 -24.27 -17.96
N ARG A 385 8.70 -23.71 -19.12
CA ARG A 385 7.72 -23.32 -20.13
C ARG A 385 7.43 -24.50 -21.03
N GLU A 386 6.16 -24.83 -21.21
CA GLU A 386 5.69 -26.01 -21.93
C GLU A 386 4.71 -25.60 -23.03
N TYR A 387 4.60 -26.38 -24.10
CA TYR A 387 3.64 -26.20 -25.17
C TYR A 387 2.66 -27.38 -25.16
N ASN A 388 1.42 -27.13 -24.76
CA ASN A 388 0.40 -28.15 -24.53
C ASN A 388 -0.64 -28.25 -25.68
N GLY A 389 -0.31 -27.71 -26.86
CA GLY A 389 -1.19 -27.71 -28.03
C GLY A 389 -2.30 -26.65 -27.99
N LYS A 390 -2.30 -25.73 -27.00
CA LYS A 390 -3.27 -24.63 -26.89
C LYS A 390 -3.02 -23.61 -28.01
N LYS A 391 -3.87 -23.63 -29.05
CA LYS A 391 -3.75 -22.74 -30.21
C LYS A 391 -4.80 -21.64 -30.18
N LEU A 392 -4.35 -20.41 -30.33
CA LEU A 392 -5.20 -19.22 -30.42
C LEU A 392 -5.17 -18.66 -31.85
N GLN A 393 -6.25 -17.96 -32.23
CA GLN A 393 -6.34 -17.23 -33.50
C GLN A 393 -7.26 -16.04 -33.31
N LEU A 394 -6.78 -14.87 -33.64
CA LEU A 394 -7.55 -13.63 -33.65
C LEU A 394 -8.31 -13.52 -34.96
N GLY A 395 -9.65 -13.51 -34.87
CA GLY A 395 -10.55 -13.33 -36.01
C GLY A 395 -11.49 -12.14 -35.76
N GLU A 396 -12.47 -12.00 -36.63
CA GLU A 396 -13.51 -10.98 -36.50
C GLU A 396 -14.31 -11.17 -35.20
N GLY A 397 -14.65 -10.07 -34.53
CA GLY A 397 -15.34 -10.06 -33.25
C GLY A 397 -14.48 -10.50 -32.04
N LYS A 398 -13.21 -10.83 -32.26
CA LYS A 398 -12.30 -11.25 -31.17
C LYS A 398 -11.36 -10.13 -30.76
N ILE A 399 -11.02 -10.08 -29.47
CA ILE A 399 -10.08 -9.15 -28.87
C ILE A 399 -9.14 -9.88 -27.92
N LEU A 400 -7.85 -9.53 -27.90
CA LEU A 400 -6.86 -10.12 -27.01
C LEU A 400 -6.85 -9.36 -25.67
N LEU A 401 -6.93 -10.10 -24.55
CA LEU A 401 -6.71 -9.59 -23.20
C LEU A 401 -5.43 -10.21 -22.66
N ILE A 402 -4.45 -9.38 -22.36
CA ILE A 402 -3.13 -9.80 -21.89
C ILE A 402 -2.95 -9.23 -20.49
N GLU A 403 -2.90 -10.10 -19.50
CA GLU A 403 -2.67 -9.69 -18.13
C GLU A 403 -1.26 -10.06 -17.66
N GLY A 404 -0.68 -9.21 -16.83
CA GLY A 404 0.57 -9.48 -16.15
C GLY A 404 1.22 -8.23 -15.56
N ILE A 405 2.21 -8.44 -14.70
CA ILE A 405 2.87 -7.33 -13.98
C ILE A 405 3.61 -6.36 -14.92
N HIS A 406 4.06 -6.83 -16.09
CA HIS A 406 4.82 -6.06 -17.07
C HIS A 406 4.00 -5.62 -18.28
N ALA A 407 2.69 -5.88 -18.34
CA ALA A 407 1.90 -5.67 -19.57
C ALA A 407 1.93 -4.22 -20.10
N LEU A 408 2.14 -3.21 -19.26
CA LEU A 408 2.31 -1.81 -19.67
C LEU A 408 3.76 -1.36 -19.84
N ASN A 409 4.73 -2.23 -19.61
CA ASN A 409 6.12 -1.89 -19.88
C ASN A 409 6.35 -1.84 -21.40
N PRO A 410 6.81 -0.70 -21.96
CA PRO A 410 6.99 -0.56 -23.41
C PRO A 410 7.87 -1.61 -24.07
N LEU A 411 8.82 -2.17 -23.31
CA LEU A 411 9.71 -3.23 -23.80
C LEU A 411 8.98 -4.52 -24.17
N LEU A 412 7.79 -4.77 -23.62
CA LEU A 412 7.03 -5.99 -23.87
C LEU A 412 6.30 -5.99 -25.22
N THR A 413 5.97 -4.81 -25.74
CA THR A 413 5.16 -4.64 -26.95
C THR A 413 5.70 -3.52 -27.83
N ALA A 414 7.03 -3.39 -27.93
CA ALA A 414 7.69 -2.27 -28.60
C ALA A 414 7.35 -2.16 -30.09
N GLN A 415 7.20 -3.31 -30.78
CA GLN A 415 6.91 -3.35 -32.22
C GLN A 415 5.41 -3.32 -32.55
N ILE A 416 4.54 -3.31 -31.54
CA ILE A 416 3.09 -3.25 -31.71
C ILE A 416 2.66 -1.79 -31.65
N PRO A 417 1.94 -1.25 -32.67
CA PRO A 417 1.48 0.13 -32.66
C PRO A 417 0.58 0.45 -31.46
N ASP A 418 0.75 1.65 -30.86
CA ASP A 418 -0.03 2.04 -29.67
C ASP A 418 -1.53 2.20 -29.95
N GLN A 419 -1.91 2.59 -31.16
CA GLN A 419 -3.31 2.77 -31.55
C GLN A 419 -4.14 1.49 -31.50
N VAL A 420 -3.53 0.31 -31.63
CA VAL A 420 -4.26 -0.98 -31.52
C VAL A 420 -4.33 -1.49 -30.09
N LYS A 421 -3.75 -0.78 -29.13
CA LYS A 421 -3.70 -1.13 -27.72
C LYS A 421 -4.71 -0.33 -26.88
N TYR A 422 -5.26 -0.95 -25.86
CA TYR A 422 -5.93 -0.29 -24.74
C TYR A 422 -5.26 -0.72 -23.43
N LYS A 423 -4.80 0.24 -22.66
CA LYS A 423 -3.91 0.00 -21.50
C LYS A 423 -4.66 0.25 -20.20
N ILE A 424 -4.73 -0.75 -19.33
CA ILE A 424 -5.43 -0.69 -18.04
C ILE A 424 -4.44 -0.94 -16.90
N TYR A 425 -4.41 -0.05 -15.93
CA TYR A 425 -3.65 -0.23 -14.68
C TYR A 425 -4.59 -0.54 -13.52
N ILE A 426 -4.35 -1.68 -12.84
CA ILE A 426 -5.12 -2.10 -11.67
C ILE A 426 -4.35 -1.75 -10.41
N SER A 427 -4.93 -0.91 -9.58
CA SER A 427 -4.40 -0.52 -8.28
C SER A 427 -5.26 -1.06 -7.13
N THR A 428 -4.78 -0.91 -5.91
CA THR A 428 -5.53 -1.19 -4.67
C THR A 428 -5.47 0.04 -3.78
N LEU A 429 -5.84 1.20 -4.33
CA LEU A 429 -5.76 2.46 -3.60
C LEU A 429 -6.72 2.42 -2.39
N THR A 430 -6.15 2.42 -1.20
CA THR A 430 -6.92 2.47 0.04
C THR A 430 -7.33 3.92 0.30
N ALA A 431 -8.58 4.26 -0.01
CA ALA A 431 -9.11 5.61 0.08
C ALA A 431 -9.75 5.93 1.45
N ILE A 432 -9.69 5.01 2.41
CA ILE A 432 -10.00 5.25 3.81
C ILE A 432 -8.72 5.43 4.61
N SER A 433 -8.73 6.28 5.61
CA SER A 433 -7.66 6.45 6.60
C SER A 433 -8.03 5.78 7.93
N LEU A 434 -7.04 5.55 8.79
CA LEU A 434 -7.32 5.12 10.16
C LEU A 434 -8.07 6.22 10.93
N ASP A 435 -7.52 7.43 10.85
CA ASP A 435 -8.11 8.71 11.27
C ASP A 435 -7.55 9.82 10.36
N ASP A 436 -7.89 11.08 10.59
CA ASP A 436 -7.54 12.21 9.71
C ASP A 436 -6.02 12.39 9.52
N HIS A 437 -5.17 11.91 10.46
CA HIS A 437 -3.71 12.04 10.41
C HIS A 437 -2.95 10.72 10.18
N ASN A 438 -3.66 9.59 10.15
CA ASN A 438 -3.08 8.26 9.98
C ASN A 438 -3.62 7.58 8.71
N TRP A 439 -2.90 7.69 7.61
CA TRP A 439 -3.25 7.01 6.36
C TRP A 439 -3.00 5.49 6.44
N ILE A 440 -3.62 4.75 5.55
CA ILE A 440 -3.41 3.31 5.39
C ILE A 440 -2.58 3.07 4.13
N PRO A 441 -1.38 2.46 4.25
CA PRO A 441 -0.54 2.19 3.08
C PRO A 441 -1.20 1.18 2.12
N THR A 442 -1.26 1.49 0.83
CA THR A 442 -1.73 0.58 -0.23
C THR A 442 -0.98 -0.77 -0.23
N ARG A 443 0.31 -0.75 0.14
CA ARG A 443 1.14 -1.96 0.24
C ARG A 443 0.67 -2.91 1.34
N ASP A 444 0.08 -2.40 2.43
CA ASP A 444 -0.43 -3.23 3.52
C ASP A 444 -1.64 -4.04 3.07
N ASN A 445 -2.55 -3.44 2.30
CA ASN A 445 -3.67 -4.15 1.70
C ASN A 445 -3.18 -5.32 0.84
N ARG A 446 -2.26 -5.05 -0.10
CA ARG A 446 -1.74 -6.08 -1.00
C ARG A 446 -0.94 -7.16 -0.29
N LEU A 447 -0.18 -6.81 0.74
CA LEU A 447 0.53 -7.79 1.55
C LEU A 447 -0.44 -8.72 2.29
N LEU A 448 -1.51 -8.19 2.89
CA LEU A 448 -2.56 -8.99 3.54
C LEU A 448 -3.26 -9.90 2.53
N ARG A 449 -3.66 -9.37 1.37
CA ARG A 449 -4.23 -10.17 0.27
C ARG A 449 -3.30 -11.31 -0.13
N ARG A 450 -1.99 -11.03 -0.29
CA ARG A 450 -0.99 -12.01 -0.69
C ARG A 450 -0.82 -13.09 0.38
N ILE A 451 -0.67 -12.70 1.65
CA ILE A 451 -0.52 -13.64 2.76
C ILE A 451 -1.71 -14.61 2.82
N ILE A 452 -2.93 -14.08 2.73
CA ILE A 452 -4.15 -14.90 2.80
C ILE A 452 -4.23 -15.84 1.59
N ARG A 453 -4.01 -15.33 0.37
CA ARG A 453 -4.05 -16.12 -0.86
C ARG A 453 -3.02 -17.25 -0.86
N ASP A 454 -1.78 -16.91 -0.55
CA ASP A 454 -0.66 -17.86 -0.60
C ASP A 454 -0.83 -18.96 0.46
N TYR A 455 -1.33 -18.60 1.65
CA TYR A 455 -1.67 -19.55 2.70
C TYR A 455 -2.83 -20.48 2.29
N ASN A 456 -3.92 -19.91 1.74
CA ASN A 456 -5.10 -20.70 1.32
C ASN A 456 -4.78 -21.66 0.18
N LYS A 457 -3.83 -21.31 -0.69
CA LYS A 457 -3.33 -22.18 -1.78
C LYS A 457 -2.31 -23.22 -1.29
N GLY A 458 -1.86 -23.15 -0.04
CA GLY A 458 -0.79 -24.01 0.49
C GLY A 458 0.57 -23.76 -0.17
N ALA A 459 0.75 -22.58 -0.80
CA ALA A 459 1.96 -22.25 -1.54
C ALA A 459 3.09 -21.76 -0.60
N PHE A 460 2.76 -20.84 0.31
CA PHE A 460 3.70 -20.23 1.25
C PHE A 460 3.03 -19.97 2.60
N THR A 461 3.83 -20.06 3.67
CA THR A 461 3.47 -19.57 5.00
C THR A 461 3.49 -18.04 5.05
N ALA A 462 2.87 -17.43 6.08
CA ALA A 462 2.95 -15.98 6.27
C ALA A 462 4.40 -15.49 6.43
N GLN A 463 5.25 -16.26 7.14
CA GLN A 463 6.66 -15.95 7.29
C GLN A 463 7.37 -15.88 5.93
N GLU A 464 7.19 -16.88 5.08
CA GLU A 464 7.81 -16.93 3.74
C GLU A 464 7.30 -15.81 2.84
N THR A 465 6.00 -15.52 2.85
CA THR A 465 5.42 -14.42 2.09
C THR A 465 5.98 -13.06 2.53
N ILE A 466 6.09 -12.81 3.85
CA ILE A 466 6.67 -11.58 4.39
C ILE A 466 8.15 -11.48 4.05
N SER A 467 8.90 -12.58 4.10
CA SER A 467 10.34 -12.62 3.73
C SER A 467 10.58 -12.23 2.27
N GLN A 468 9.67 -12.61 1.37
CA GLN A 468 9.77 -12.29 -0.07
C GLN A 468 9.29 -10.86 -0.40
N TRP A 469 8.47 -10.24 0.46
CA TRP A 469 7.80 -8.98 0.17
C TRP A 469 8.72 -7.80 -0.18
N PRO A 470 9.89 -7.61 0.45
CA PRO A 470 10.82 -6.56 0.07
C PRO A 470 11.28 -6.63 -1.40
N SER A 471 11.57 -7.84 -1.92
CA SER A 471 11.97 -8.03 -3.32
C SER A 471 10.82 -7.74 -4.30
N VAL A 472 9.59 -8.10 -3.93
CA VAL A 472 8.39 -7.75 -4.70
C VAL A 472 8.24 -6.23 -4.78
N CYS A 473 8.37 -5.51 -3.66
CA CYS A 473 8.30 -4.06 -3.65
C CYS A 473 9.40 -3.39 -4.49
N GLU A 474 10.62 -3.93 -4.47
CA GLU A 474 11.73 -3.43 -5.28
C GLU A 474 11.46 -3.62 -6.79
N GLY A 475 10.96 -4.78 -7.18
CA GLY A 475 10.55 -5.06 -8.55
C GLY A 475 9.45 -4.12 -9.03
N GLU A 476 8.44 -3.85 -8.19
CA GLU A 476 7.38 -2.88 -8.49
C GLU A 476 7.92 -1.48 -8.73
N GLU A 477 8.79 -0.99 -7.85
CA GLU A 477 9.40 0.34 -7.96
C GLU A 477 10.21 0.50 -9.25
N LYS A 478 10.84 -0.58 -9.71
CA LYS A 478 11.70 -0.58 -10.88
C LYS A 478 10.96 -0.83 -12.20
N TRP A 479 9.99 -1.72 -12.20
CA TRP A 479 9.46 -2.29 -13.43
C TRP A 479 7.98 -2.05 -13.68
N ILE A 480 7.19 -1.61 -12.67
CA ILE A 480 5.74 -1.44 -12.77
C ILE A 480 5.33 0.01 -12.58
N ILE A 481 5.68 0.61 -11.43
CA ILE A 481 5.29 1.98 -11.07
C ILE A 481 5.71 3.03 -12.11
N PRO A 482 6.91 2.97 -12.73
CA PRO A 482 7.30 3.97 -13.74
C PRO A 482 6.38 4.01 -14.96
N TYR A 483 5.64 2.95 -15.23
CA TYR A 483 4.79 2.82 -16.42
C TYR A 483 3.29 2.92 -16.12
N GLN A 484 2.88 3.12 -14.87
CA GLN A 484 1.48 3.16 -14.48
C GLN A 484 0.71 4.32 -15.13
N GLU A 485 1.35 5.48 -15.30
CA GLU A 485 0.76 6.65 -15.94
C GLU A 485 0.60 6.51 -17.47
N ASN A 486 1.17 5.44 -18.09
CA ASN A 486 0.94 5.11 -19.49
C ASN A 486 -0.43 4.48 -19.75
N ALA A 487 -1.19 4.13 -18.70
CA ALA A 487 -2.51 3.54 -18.83
C ALA A 487 -3.52 4.50 -19.48
N ASP A 488 -4.40 4.00 -20.35
CA ASP A 488 -5.56 4.74 -20.84
C ASP A 488 -6.57 4.95 -19.69
N VAL A 489 -6.71 3.94 -18.83
CA VAL A 489 -7.58 3.99 -17.64
C VAL A 489 -6.94 3.28 -16.45
N MET A 490 -7.21 3.80 -15.26
CA MET A 490 -6.87 3.14 -14.00
C MET A 490 -8.13 2.62 -13.30
N PHE A 491 -8.02 1.43 -12.73
CA PHE A 491 -9.10 0.81 -11.96
C PHE A 491 -8.62 0.54 -10.53
N ASN A 492 -9.42 0.97 -9.55
CA ASN A 492 -9.15 0.66 -8.14
C ASN A 492 -9.91 -0.60 -7.71
N SER A 493 -9.19 -1.63 -7.34
CA SER A 493 -9.74 -2.92 -6.91
C SER A 493 -10.05 -3.00 -5.41
N ALA A 494 -9.67 -2.00 -4.61
CA ALA A 494 -9.94 -1.98 -3.18
C ALA A 494 -11.42 -1.73 -2.87
N LEU A 495 -11.95 -2.42 -1.86
CA LEU A 495 -13.26 -2.15 -1.27
C LEU A 495 -13.09 -1.44 0.07
N ASN A 496 -14.00 -0.52 0.40
CA ASN A 496 -13.92 0.23 1.67
C ASN A 496 -14.04 -0.65 2.91
N ILE A 497 -14.74 -1.78 2.81
CA ILE A 497 -14.96 -2.74 3.89
C ILE A 497 -13.92 -3.88 3.91
N GLU A 498 -13.00 -3.87 2.99
CA GLU A 498 -12.10 -5.00 2.72
C GLU A 498 -11.32 -5.47 3.95
N PHE A 499 -10.71 -4.54 4.69
CA PHE A 499 -9.93 -4.90 5.89
C PHE A 499 -10.78 -5.55 6.98
N ALA A 500 -12.05 -5.16 7.11
CA ALA A 500 -12.98 -5.79 8.05
C ALA A 500 -13.23 -7.26 7.70
N VAL A 501 -13.29 -7.58 6.41
CA VAL A 501 -13.42 -8.96 5.91
C VAL A 501 -12.08 -9.71 6.01
N LEU A 502 -10.98 -9.10 5.57
CA LEU A 502 -9.65 -9.71 5.62
C LEU A 502 -9.20 -10.02 7.06
N ARG A 503 -9.67 -9.29 8.06
CA ARG A 503 -9.35 -9.52 9.48
C ARG A 503 -9.59 -10.97 9.88
N LEU A 504 -10.75 -11.54 9.57
CA LEU A 504 -11.12 -12.91 9.96
C LEU A 504 -10.19 -13.97 9.36
N HIS A 505 -9.64 -13.70 8.18
CA HIS A 505 -8.71 -14.59 7.51
C HIS A 505 -7.25 -14.35 7.98
N ALA A 506 -6.84 -13.09 8.09
CA ALA A 506 -5.46 -12.70 8.36
C ALA A 506 -5.03 -12.93 9.81
N GLU A 507 -5.91 -12.73 10.78
CA GLU A 507 -5.57 -12.71 12.21
C GLU A 507 -4.86 -13.99 12.66
N ARG A 508 -5.43 -15.16 12.36
CA ARG A 508 -4.87 -16.46 12.70
C ARG A 508 -3.56 -16.73 11.95
N ILE A 509 -3.48 -16.34 10.68
CA ILE A 509 -2.32 -16.57 9.83
C ILE A 509 -1.14 -15.73 10.31
N LEU A 510 -1.36 -14.44 10.61
CA LEU A 510 -0.34 -13.55 11.14
C LEU A 510 0.14 -13.95 12.56
N ALA A 511 -0.79 -14.40 13.41
CA ALA A 511 -0.47 -14.88 14.76
C ALA A 511 0.40 -16.14 14.77
N SER A 512 0.43 -16.92 13.69
CA SER A 512 1.27 -18.11 13.56
C SER A 512 2.76 -17.82 13.30
N VAL A 513 3.12 -16.58 12.96
CA VAL A 513 4.52 -16.21 12.68
C VAL A 513 5.35 -16.23 13.97
N PRO A 514 6.45 -17.00 14.02
CA PRO A 514 7.26 -17.15 15.23
C PRO A 514 7.90 -15.84 15.68
N ARG A 515 7.95 -15.59 17.00
CA ARG A 515 8.55 -14.35 17.55
C ARG A 515 10.07 -14.25 17.37
N ASN A 516 10.74 -15.35 17.16
CA ASN A 516 12.20 -15.43 17.02
C ASN A 516 12.71 -15.21 15.60
N CYS A 517 11.85 -14.93 14.63
CA CYS A 517 12.24 -14.62 13.25
C CYS A 517 12.11 -13.11 12.93
N PRO A 518 12.87 -12.58 11.95
CA PRO A 518 12.81 -11.17 11.55
C PRO A 518 11.44 -10.73 11.04
N GLU A 519 10.71 -11.61 10.37
CA GLU A 519 9.38 -11.39 9.78
C GLU A 519 8.31 -11.09 10.83
N TYR A 520 8.55 -11.50 12.09
CA TYR A 520 7.64 -11.21 13.21
C TYR A 520 7.34 -9.70 13.34
N SER A 521 8.31 -8.83 13.07
CA SER A 521 8.11 -7.39 13.14
C SER A 521 6.96 -6.92 12.26
N GLU A 522 6.92 -7.40 11.02
CA GLU A 522 5.89 -7.01 10.06
C GLU A 522 4.56 -7.75 10.34
N ALA A 523 4.62 -9.04 10.66
CA ALA A 523 3.44 -9.81 11.06
C ALA A 523 2.74 -9.18 12.27
N HIS A 524 3.49 -8.82 13.31
CA HIS A 524 2.97 -8.18 14.51
C HIS A 524 2.38 -6.79 14.23
N ARG A 525 3.03 -6.00 13.36
CA ARG A 525 2.52 -4.70 12.92
C ARG A 525 1.18 -4.84 12.19
N LEU A 526 1.10 -5.76 11.22
CA LEU A 526 -0.13 -6.02 10.47
C LEU A 526 -1.24 -6.57 11.36
N LEU A 527 -0.90 -7.44 12.31
CA LEU A 527 -1.86 -7.97 13.29
C LEU A 527 -2.45 -6.85 14.16
N LYS A 528 -1.61 -5.93 14.67
CA LYS A 528 -2.08 -4.76 15.39
C LYS A 528 -2.95 -3.86 14.52
N PHE A 529 -2.56 -3.65 13.27
CA PHE A 529 -3.29 -2.82 12.32
C PHE A 529 -4.69 -3.40 12.03
N ILE A 530 -4.77 -4.70 11.72
CA ILE A 530 -6.05 -5.30 11.33
C ILE A 530 -7.06 -5.36 12.49
N HIS A 531 -6.59 -5.31 13.74
CA HIS A 531 -7.43 -5.26 14.93
C HIS A 531 -8.22 -3.95 15.09
N TYR A 532 -7.86 -2.87 14.38
CA TYR A 532 -8.67 -1.65 14.36
C TYR A 532 -10.02 -1.83 13.66
N PHE A 533 -10.17 -2.84 12.83
CA PHE A 533 -11.38 -3.06 12.04
C PHE A 533 -12.35 -4.00 12.78
N THR A 534 -13.63 -3.64 12.79
CA THR A 534 -14.70 -4.56 13.23
C THR A 534 -14.78 -5.73 12.24
N PRO A 535 -14.68 -7.01 12.69
CA PRO A 535 -14.67 -8.14 11.77
C PRO A 535 -16.02 -8.32 11.09
N VAL A 536 -16.00 -8.59 9.78
CA VAL A 536 -17.20 -8.82 8.95
C VAL A 536 -17.06 -10.17 8.25
N PRO A 537 -18.04 -11.08 8.39
CA PRO A 537 -18.05 -12.34 7.66
C PRO A 537 -18.09 -12.14 6.13
N ASP A 538 -17.38 -12.99 5.41
CA ASP A 538 -17.28 -12.91 3.94
C ASP A 538 -18.49 -13.54 3.20
N LYS A 539 -19.49 -14.08 3.90
CA LYS A 539 -20.65 -14.78 3.33
C LYS A 539 -21.44 -13.97 2.30
N GLU A 540 -21.43 -12.64 2.44
CA GLU A 540 -22.15 -11.72 1.58
C GLU A 540 -21.31 -11.16 0.42
N ILE A 541 -20.02 -11.47 0.38
CA ILE A 541 -19.15 -11.12 -0.74
C ILE A 541 -19.58 -11.92 -1.98
N PRO A 542 -19.94 -11.28 -3.10
CA PRO A 542 -20.35 -11.99 -4.31
C PRO A 542 -19.28 -12.97 -4.80
N PRO A 543 -19.65 -14.12 -5.40
CA PRO A 543 -18.68 -15.09 -5.89
C PRO A 543 -17.82 -14.58 -7.05
N THR A 544 -18.23 -13.48 -7.70
CA THR A 544 -17.50 -12.79 -8.77
C THR A 544 -16.64 -11.64 -8.27
N SER A 545 -16.66 -11.34 -6.95
CA SER A 545 -15.85 -10.27 -6.34
C SER A 545 -14.36 -10.50 -6.50
N ILE A 546 -13.62 -9.41 -6.66
CA ILE A 546 -12.15 -9.44 -6.66
C ILE A 546 -11.62 -9.99 -5.32
N MET A 547 -12.30 -9.76 -4.22
CA MET A 547 -11.89 -10.30 -2.91
C MET A 547 -11.86 -11.83 -2.89
N ARG A 548 -12.70 -12.49 -3.66
CA ARG A 548 -12.75 -13.96 -3.72
C ARG A 548 -11.47 -14.61 -4.27
N GLU A 549 -10.67 -13.86 -5.02
CA GLU A 549 -9.32 -14.29 -5.42
C GLU A 549 -8.41 -14.57 -4.21
N PHE A 550 -8.64 -13.87 -3.10
CA PHE A 550 -7.81 -13.94 -1.90
C PHE A 550 -8.42 -14.79 -0.80
N VAL A 551 -9.70 -14.56 -0.49
CA VAL A 551 -10.38 -15.25 0.62
C VAL A 551 -10.99 -16.59 0.20
N GLY A 552 -11.03 -16.91 -1.10
CA GLY A 552 -11.62 -18.13 -1.63
C GLY A 552 -13.10 -18.01 -1.96
N GLY A 553 -13.68 -19.07 -2.49
CA GLY A 553 -15.11 -19.13 -2.87
C GLY A 553 -15.45 -18.38 -4.15
N SER A 554 -14.48 -18.17 -5.05
CA SER A 554 -14.72 -17.58 -6.37
C SER A 554 -15.47 -18.52 -7.30
N SER A 555 -16.39 -17.97 -8.12
CA SER A 555 -16.99 -18.68 -9.25
C SER A 555 -16.06 -18.76 -10.47
N PHE A 556 -15.01 -17.95 -10.49
CA PHE A 556 -13.99 -18.02 -11.53
C PHE A 556 -12.94 -19.09 -11.23
N LYS A 557 -12.47 -19.78 -12.27
CA LYS A 557 -11.34 -20.72 -12.19
C LYS A 557 -10.03 -19.94 -12.41
N TYR A 558 -9.03 -20.16 -11.55
CA TYR A 558 -7.71 -19.52 -11.61
C TYR A 558 -6.65 -20.50 -12.04
#